data_94423908540307f73552a29af9027b27
#
_entry.id   94423908540307f73552a29af9027b27
#
_cell.length_a   1.000
_cell.length_b   1.000
_cell.length_c   1.000
_cell.angle_alpha   90.00
_cell.angle_beta   90.00
_cell.angle_gamma   90.00
#
_symmetry.space_group_name_H-M   'P 1'
#
loop_
_entity.id
_entity.type
_entity.pdbx_description
1 polymer ?
#
loop_
_entity_poly.entity_id
_entity_poly.type
_entity_poly.pdbx_seq_one_letter_code
_entity_poly.pdbx_strand_id
1 'polypeptide(L)'
;MRGGLAGRLLGSAELFDHETRKPWSSVNFITAHDGFTLMDLVSYNDKHNEANGEENRDGGNDNESYNYGAEGPTDDPAINDIRDRCRRAMLSTLMFSHGTPMMLGGDEFGRTQQGNNNAYCQDNEISWYDWKRLTSEAGKQMAEFVARTIRVRKHHASLHAADFMRGDGELLPGIPQVSWFNESGKAMEQADWDFAEGRLLVLRRAALQGDRRVDVTLMRVNGTDGAHNFTLPAPEQPWRLRLDSAAPDKQEVLVQGNTLEVAGKSVVLLAVLARREAA
;
A
#
# COMPACT_ATOMS: atom_id res chain seq x y z
N MET A 1 7.11 -12.94 -7.63
CA MET A 1 6.10 -12.03 -7.01
C MET A 1 6.74 -10.80 -6.35
N ARG A 2 7.71 -10.92 -5.41
CA ARG A 2 8.34 -9.75 -4.74
C ARG A 2 8.98 -8.73 -5.70
N GLY A 3 9.70 -9.18 -6.73
CA GLY A 3 10.33 -8.29 -7.71
C GLY A 3 9.33 -7.41 -8.46
N GLY A 4 8.18 -7.96 -8.86
CA GLY A 4 7.11 -7.18 -9.48
C GLY A 4 6.54 -6.11 -8.56
N LEU A 5 6.30 -6.44 -7.27
CA LEU A 5 5.87 -5.46 -6.28
C LEU A 5 6.94 -4.38 -6.06
N ALA A 6 8.22 -4.77 -5.97
CA ALA A 6 9.32 -3.84 -5.77
C ALA A 6 9.40 -2.80 -6.91
N GLY A 7 9.30 -3.24 -8.18
CA GLY A 7 9.24 -2.34 -9.32
C GLY A 7 8.10 -1.33 -9.22
N ARG A 8 6.88 -1.79 -8.86
CA ARG A 8 5.71 -0.91 -8.69
C ARG A 8 5.87 0.07 -7.53
N LEU A 9 6.45 -0.37 -6.40
CA LEU A 9 6.73 0.51 -5.26
C LEU A 9 7.71 1.64 -5.59
N LEU A 10 8.56 1.47 -6.60
CA LEU A 10 9.49 2.49 -7.10
C LEU A 10 9.01 3.19 -8.37
N GLY A 11 7.71 3.11 -8.71
CA GLY A 11 7.13 3.84 -9.83
C GLY A 11 7.46 3.23 -11.19
N SER A 12 7.69 1.90 -11.23
CA SER A 12 7.99 1.17 -12.46
C SER A 12 9.11 1.84 -13.27
N ALA A 13 10.23 2.15 -12.58
CA ALA A 13 11.36 2.84 -13.19
C ALA A 13 11.88 2.13 -14.44
N GLU A 14 11.81 0.80 -14.47
CA GLU A 14 12.16 -0.03 -15.62
C GLU A 14 11.36 0.31 -16.89
N LEU A 15 10.17 0.89 -16.74
CA LEU A 15 9.29 1.29 -17.84
C LEU A 15 9.32 2.79 -18.10
N PHE A 16 9.55 3.60 -17.07
CA PHE A 16 9.35 5.06 -17.17
C PHE A 16 10.61 5.90 -16.98
N ASP A 17 11.73 5.33 -16.43
CA ASP A 17 12.97 6.09 -16.24
C ASP A 17 13.77 6.20 -17.55
N HIS A 18 13.21 6.91 -18.50
CA HIS A 18 13.87 7.21 -19.78
C HIS A 18 13.53 8.62 -20.27
N GLU A 19 14.42 9.20 -21.07
CA GLU A 19 14.30 10.55 -21.62
C GLU A 19 14.10 11.60 -20.52
N THR A 20 13.02 12.37 -20.59
CA THR A 20 12.67 13.44 -19.65
C THR A 20 11.55 13.04 -18.68
N ARG A 21 11.14 11.76 -18.68
CA ARG A 21 10.06 11.29 -17.82
C ARG A 21 10.48 11.30 -16.35
N LYS A 22 9.48 11.45 -15.50
CA LYS A 22 9.62 11.54 -14.05
C LYS A 22 8.73 10.50 -13.38
N PRO A 23 8.94 10.20 -12.11
CA PRO A 23 8.15 9.17 -11.38
C PRO A 23 6.64 9.34 -11.52
N TRP A 24 6.14 10.58 -11.58
CA TRP A 24 4.70 10.84 -11.75
C TRP A 24 4.12 10.40 -13.10
N SER A 25 4.95 9.99 -14.06
CA SER A 25 4.48 9.31 -15.28
C SER A 25 3.91 7.92 -15.00
N SER A 26 4.30 7.31 -13.88
CA SER A 26 3.69 6.08 -13.36
C SER A 26 2.45 6.42 -12.58
N VAL A 27 1.27 6.12 -13.13
CA VAL A 27 -0.01 6.20 -12.42
C VAL A 27 -0.28 4.85 -11.78
N ASN A 28 -0.23 4.80 -10.45
CA ASN A 28 -0.43 3.58 -9.67
C ASN A 28 -1.86 3.52 -9.16
N PHE A 29 -2.50 2.36 -9.21
CA PHE A 29 -3.83 2.14 -8.66
C PHE A 29 -4.00 0.69 -8.20
N ILE A 30 -4.95 0.45 -7.32
CA ILE A 30 -5.42 -0.89 -6.93
C ILE A 30 -6.67 -1.21 -7.72
N THR A 31 -7.61 -0.27 -7.77
CA THR A 31 -8.91 -0.37 -8.42
C THR A 31 -9.12 0.83 -9.34
N ALA A 32 -9.94 0.67 -10.37
CA ALA A 32 -10.32 1.69 -11.32
C ALA A 32 -11.84 1.62 -11.59
N HIS A 33 -12.35 2.42 -12.55
CA HIS A 33 -13.77 2.44 -12.88
C HIS A 33 -14.27 1.13 -13.53
N ASP A 34 -13.37 0.41 -14.23
CA ASP A 34 -13.60 -0.95 -14.69
C ASP A 34 -13.03 -1.92 -13.65
N GLY A 35 -13.78 -2.99 -13.35
CA GLY A 35 -13.41 -3.96 -12.35
C GLY A 35 -14.11 -3.77 -11.00
N PHE A 36 -13.68 -4.51 -9.99
CA PHE A 36 -14.21 -4.41 -8.64
C PHE A 36 -13.79 -3.10 -7.95
N THR A 37 -14.67 -2.60 -7.06
CA THR A 37 -14.27 -1.62 -6.05
C THR A 37 -13.31 -2.27 -5.04
N LEU A 38 -12.63 -1.47 -4.22
CA LEU A 38 -11.74 -2.01 -3.20
C LEU A 38 -12.50 -2.85 -2.15
N MET A 39 -13.77 -2.55 -1.88
CA MET A 39 -14.62 -3.37 -1.01
C MET A 39 -14.94 -4.71 -1.69
N ASP A 40 -15.30 -4.69 -2.96
CA ASP A 40 -15.69 -5.89 -3.69
C ASP A 40 -14.47 -6.81 -3.93
N LEU A 41 -13.29 -6.23 -4.14
CA LEU A 41 -12.03 -6.95 -4.30
C LEU A 41 -11.70 -7.88 -3.13
N VAL A 42 -12.15 -7.54 -1.93
CA VAL A 42 -11.95 -8.34 -0.71
C VAL A 42 -13.22 -9.08 -0.26
N SER A 43 -14.29 -9.00 -1.04
CA SER A 43 -15.60 -9.55 -0.65
C SER A 43 -16.17 -10.57 -1.64
N TYR A 44 -15.67 -10.60 -2.87
CA TYR A 44 -16.19 -11.48 -3.91
C TYR A 44 -15.06 -12.23 -4.61
N ASN A 45 -15.24 -13.53 -4.81
CA ASN A 45 -14.38 -14.32 -5.69
C ASN A 45 -14.86 -14.22 -7.15
N ASP A 46 -16.17 -14.26 -7.34
CA ASP A 46 -16.80 -14.24 -8.65
C ASP A 46 -17.47 -12.88 -8.93
N LYS A 47 -17.58 -12.53 -10.19
CA LYS A 47 -18.35 -11.35 -10.61
C LYS A 47 -19.84 -11.64 -10.55
N HIS A 48 -20.63 -10.61 -10.25
CA HIS A 48 -22.10 -10.66 -10.15
C HIS A 48 -22.69 -9.56 -11.06
N ASN A 49 -22.61 -9.79 -12.38
CA ASN A 49 -23.05 -8.84 -13.41
C ASN A 49 -24.43 -9.17 -13.98
N GLU A 50 -25.22 -10.03 -13.35
CA GLU A 50 -26.55 -10.47 -13.84
C GLU A 50 -27.48 -9.29 -14.10
N ALA A 51 -27.39 -8.23 -13.29
CA ALA A 51 -28.17 -7.01 -13.47
C ALA A 51 -27.88 -6.25 -14.79
N ASN A 52 -26.75 -6.54 -15.45
CA ASN A 52 -26.40 -5.94 -16.73
C ASN A 52 -27.18 -6.55 -17.93
N GLY A 53 -27.90 -7.67 -17.72
CA GLY A 53 -28.69 -8.31 -18.76
C GLY A 53 -27.89 -9.13 -19.79
N GLU A 54 -26.62 -9.40 -19.51
CA GLU A 54 -25.66 -10.13 -20.37
C GLU A 54 -25.42 -11.56 -19.87
N GLU A 55 -26.28 -12.10 -18.99
CA GLU A 55 -26.14 -13.44 -18.39
C GLU A 55 -24.80 -13.62 -17.66
N ASN A 56 -24.27 -12.56 -16.99
CA ASN A 56 -22.99 -12.52 -16.31
C ASN A 56 -21.78 -12.81 -17.24
N ARG A 57 -21.89 -12.60 -18.54
CA ARG A 57 -20.81 -12.84 -19.51
C ARG A 57 -19.87 -11.65 -19.67
N ASP A 58 -20.37 -10.45 -19.42
CA ASP A 58 -19.64 -9.19 -19.54
C ASP A 58 -18.66 -8.98 -18.37
N GLY A 59 -17.75 -8.03 -18.52
CA GLY A 59 -16.69 -7.74 -17.55
C GLY A 59 -15.59 -8.82 -17.50
N GLY A 60 -14.55 -8.57 -16.70
CA GLY A 60 -13.43 -9.49 -16.52
C GLY A 60 -13.80 -10.74 -15.71
N ASN A 61 -13.19 -11.89 -16.03
CA ASN A 61 -13.36 -13.12 -15.23
C ASN A 61 -12.25 -13.29 -14.18
N ASP A 62 -11.12 -12.62 -14.34
CA ASP A 62 -10.00 -12.65 -13.43
C ASP A 62 -9.91 -11.29 -12.75
N ASN A 63 -10.31 -11.25 -11.47
CA ASN A 63 -10.38 -10.02 -10.69
C ASN A 63 -9.25 -9.88 -9.68
N GLU A 64 -8.37 -10.89 -9.55
CA GLU A 64 -7.33 -10.95 -8.50
C GLU A 64 -7.92 -10.72 -7.09
N SER A 65 -9.17 -11.15 -6.89
CA SER A 65 -9.97 -10.92 -5.69
C SER A 65 -10.01 -12.12 -4.77
N TYR A 66 -10.40 -11.90 -3.50
CA TYR A 66 -10.60 -13.00 -2.56
C TYR A 66 -11.63 -12.64 -1.49
N ASN A 67 -12.63 -13.52 -1.28
CA ASN A 67 -13.78 -13.26 -0.42
C ASN A 67 -13.55 -13.54 1.08
N TYR A 68 -12.42 -14.09 1.44
CA TYR A 68 -12.05 -14.46 2.83
C TYR A 68 -13.05 -15.41 3.53
N GLY A 69 -13.77 -16.22 2.76
CA GLY A 69 -14.66 -17.27 3.28
C GLY A 69 -16.15 -16.95 3.21
N ALA A 70 -16.54 -15.76 2.74
CA ALA A 70 -17.94 -15.41 2.51
C ALA A 70 -18.08 -14.62 1.22
N GLU A 71 -18.90 -15.09 0.27
CA GLU A 71 -19.18 -14.35 -0.95
C GLU A 71 -20.15 -13.21 -0.65
N GLY A 72 -19.70 -11.97 -0.89
CA GLY A 72 -20.47 -10.77 -0.60
C GLY A 72 -20.46 -10.34 0.88
N PRO A 73 -21.49 -9.59 1.31
CA PRO A 73 -21.60 -9.09 2.68
C PRO A 73 -21.71 -10.22 3.70
N THR A 74 -21.13 -10.01 4.89
CA THR A 74 -21.24 -10.97 6.01
C THR A 74 -21.26 -10.23 7.34
N ASP A 75 -21.88 -10.84 8.35
CA ASP A 75 -21.88 -10.37 9.73
C ASP A 75 -20.76 -11.02 10.55
N ASP A 76 -19.93 -11.89 9.96
CA ASP A 76 -18.79 -12.50 10.64
C ASP A 76 -17.71 -11.44 10.91
N PRO A 77 -17.44 -11.12 12.19
CA PRO A 77 -16.49 -10.07 12.53
C PRO A 77 -15.04 -10.43 12.16
N ALA A 78 -14.68 -11.71 12.15
CA ALA A 78 -13.33 -12.15 11.80
C ALA A 78 -13.07 -11.96 10.30
N ILE A 79 -14.07 -12.27 9.46
CA ILE A 79 -14.00 -12.02 8.01
C ILE A 79 -13.93 -10.51 7.73
N ASN A 80 -14.76 -9.73 8.39
CA ASN A 80 -14.77 -8.27 8.21
C ASN A 80 -13.44 -7.64 8.66
N ASP A 81 -12.85 -8.08 9.78
CA ASP A 81 -11.55 -7.57 10.25
C ASP A 81 -10.43 -7.83 9.25
N ILE A 82 -10.33 -9.04 8.69
CA ILE A 82 -9.29 -9.36 7.70
C ILE A 82 -9.51 -8.59 6.39
N ARG A 83 -10.76 -8.41 5.93
CA ARG A 83 -11.09 -7.60 4.76
C ARG A 83 -10.67 -6.15 4.95
N ASP A 84 -10.99 -5.56 6.09
CA ASP A 84 -10.64 -4.18 6.42
C ASP A 84 -9.12 -3.99 6.53
N ARG A 85 -8.43 -4.95 7.13
CA ARG A 85 -6.97 -4.97 7.20
C ARG A 85 -6.33 -5.01 5.80
N CYS A 86 -6.83 -5.87 4.92
CA CYS A 86 -6.35 -5.96 3.54
C CYS A 86 -6.61 -4.67 2.77
N ARG A 87 -7.79 -4.06 2.88
CA ARG A 87 -8.08 -2.75 2.25
C ARG A 87 -7.10 -1.68 2.74
N ARG A 88 -6.86 -1.59 4.05
CA ARG A 88 -5.89 -0.64 4.62
C ARG A 88 -4.46 -0.91 4.14
N ALA A 89 -4.05 -2.18 4.04
CA ALA A 89 -2.74 -2.56 3.52
C ALA A 89 -2.56 -2.17 2.06
N MET A 90 -3.55 -2.43 1.20
CA MET A 90 -3.56 -2.06 -0.21
C MET A 90 -3.48 -0.53 -0.39
N LEU A 91 -4.32 0.24 0.33
CA LEU A 91 -4.28 1.70 0.30
C LEU A 91 -2.95 2.28 0.81
N SER A 92 -2.37 1.67 1.85
CA SER A 92 -1.03 2.06 2.33
C SER A 92 0.03 1.79 1.28
N THR A 93 -0.02 0.63 0.62
CA THR A 93 0.89 0.27 -0.47
C THR A 93 0.78 1.27 -1.62
N LEU A 94 -0.44 1.60 -2.04
CA LEU A 94 -0.70 2.60 -3.07
C LEU A 94 -0.13 3.97 -2.69
N MET A 95 -0.50 4.47 -1.52
CA MET A 95 -0.10 5.82 -1.09
C MET A 95 1.40 5.93 -0.80
N PHE A 96 2.07 4.84 -0.46
CA PHE A 96 3.51 4.83 -0.22
C PHE A 96 4.33 4.38 -1.42
N SER A 97 3.71 4.07 -2.55
CA SER A 97 4.42 3.85 -3.82
C SER A 97 4.90 5.15 -4.43
N HIS A 98 6.07 5.12 -5.04
CA HIS A 98 6.60 6.23 -5.83
C HIS A 98 5.79 6.37 -7.13
N GLY A 99 5.51 7.58 -7.56
CA GLY A 99 4.64 7.85 -8.70
C GLY A 99 3.36 8.58 -8.31
N THR A 100 2.38 8.60 -9.20
CA THR A 100 1.08 9.25 -9.00
C THR A 100 0.05 8.24 -8.49
N PRO A 101 -0.41 8.32 -7.25
CA PRO A 101 -1.46 7.45 -6.77
C PRO A 101 -2.81 7.87 -7.36
N MET A 102 -3.54 6.91 -7.94
CA MET A 102 -4.93 7.05 -8.37
C MET A 102 -5.79 6.12 -7.50
N MET A 103 -6.84 6.66 -6.92
CA MET A 103 -7.80 5.92 -6.10
C MET A 103 -9.19 6.06 -6.70
N LEU A 104 -9.92 4.96 -6.80
CA LEU A 104 -11.31 4.98 -7.22
C LEU A 104 -12.15 5.72 -6.17
N GLY A 105 -13.00 6.65 -6.61
CA GLY A 105 -13.87 7.39 -5.70
C GLY A 105 -14.83 6.45 -4.96
N GLY A 106 -14.92 6.63 -3.64
CA GLY A 106 -15.71 5.78 -2.75
C GLY A 106 -14.91 4.68 -2.04
N ASP A 107 -13.72 4.30 -2.53
CA ASP A 107 -12.87 3.32 -1.85
C ASP A 107 -12.48 3.80 -0.44
N GLU A 108 -12.38 5.12 -0.24
CA GLU A 108 -12.06 5.75 1.03
C GLU A 108 -13.14 5.59 2.12
N PHE A 109 -14.35 5.17 1.77
CA PHE A 109 -15.42 4.89 2.74
C PHE A 109 -16.12 3.55 2.50
N GLY A 110 -15.54 2.70 1.66
CA GLY A 110 -16.02 1.33 1.44
C GLY A 110 -17.21 1.22 0.49
N ARG A 111 -17.22 2.01 -0.62
CA ARG A 111 -18.16 1.84 -1.72
C ARG A 111 -18.12 0.41 -2.24
N THR A 112 -19.27 -0.16 -2.54
CA THR A 112 -19.42 -1.45 -3.20
C THR A 112 -20.29 -1.31 -4.44
N GLN A 113 -20.05 -2.11 -5.45
CA GLN A 113 -20.91 -2.35 -6.59
C GLN A 113 -21.60 -3.72 -6.49
N GLN A 114 -21.66 -4.28 -5.26
CA GLN A 114 -22.33 -5.54 -4.96
C GLN A 114 -21.79 -6.72 -5.78
N GLY A 115 -20.48 -6.71 -6.09
CA GLY A 115 -19.83 -7.73 -6.91
C GLY A 115 -19.99 -7.52 -8.42
N ASN A 116 -20.64 -6.42 -8.86
CA ASN A 116 -20.65 -6.05 -10.26
C ASN A 116 -19.32 -5.38 -10.62
N ASN A 117 -18.56 -6.03 -11.50
CA ASN A 117 -17.25 -5.52 -11.94
C ASN A 117 -17.30 -4.76 -13.27
N ASN A 118 -18.52 -4.50 -13.81
CA ASN A 118 -18.73 -3.80 -15.07
C ASN A 118 -20.01 -2.95 -15.03
N ALA A 119 -20.12 -2.05 -14.07
CA ALA A 119 -21.35 -1.31 -13.77
C ALA A 119 -21.69 -0.17 -14.76
N TYR A 120 -21.14 -0.18 -15.97
CA TYR A 120 -21.28 0.90 -16.97
C TYR A 120 -22.73 1.26 -17.34
N CYS A 121 -23.63 0.26 -17.32
CA CYS A 121 -25.04 0.43 -17.69
C CYS A 121 -25.97 0.59 -16.47
N GLN A 122 -25.40 0.65 -15.24
CA GLN A 122 -26.18 0.71 -14.01
C GLN A 122 -26.38 2.16 -13.57
N ASP A 123 -27.59 2.70 -13.72
CA ASP A 123 -27.99 3.99 -13.16
C ASP A 123 -28.92 3.77 -11.95
N ASN A 124 -28.40 3.09 -10.93
CA ASN A 124 -29.13 2.68 -9.74
C ASN A 124 -28.16 2.48 -8.54
N GLU A 125 -28.65 1.86 -7.46
CA GLU A 125 -27.91 1.62 -6.21
C GLU A 125 -26.66 0.75 -6.37
N ILE A 126 -26.51 0.00 -7.47
CA ILE A 126 -25.26 -0.74 -7.75
C ILE A 126 -24.13 0.24 -8.03
N SER A 127 -24.40 1.32 -8.77
CA SER A 127 -23.42 2.28 -9.23
C SER A 127 -23.34 3.54 -8.36
N TRP A 128 -24.47 3.93 -7.76
CA TRP A 128 -24.54 5.17 -6.98
C TRP A 128 -23.71 5.11 -5.71
N TYR A 129 -23.29 6.30 -5.23
CA TYR A 129 -22.60 6.43 -3.97
C TYR A 129 -23.59 6.41 -2.80
N ASP A 130 -23.50 5.40 -1.95
CA ASP A 130 -24.23 5.41 -0.68
C ASP A 130 -23.52 6.29 0.35
N TRP A 131 -23.88 7.56 0.39
CA TRP A 131 -23.34 8.55 1.32
C TRP A 131 -23.59 8.23 2.80
N LYS A 132 -24.57 7.33 3.11
CA LYS A 132 -24.79 6.88 4.48
C LYS A 132 -23.60 6.05 4.99
N ARG A 133 -22.90 5.34 4.11
CA ARG A 133 -21.68 4.61 4.46
C ARG A 133 -20.61 5.54 5.02
N LEU A 134 -20.41 6.72 4.45
CA LEU A 134 -19.45 7.69 4.95
C LEU A 134 -19.76 8.15 6.39
N THR A 135 -21.02 8.13 6.78
CA THR A 135 -21.44 8.50 8.14
C THR A 135 -21.48 7.33 9.12
N SER A 136 -21.33 6.10 8.65
CA SER A 136 -21.16 4.91 9.49
C SER A 136 -19.81 4.92 10.21
N GLU A 137 -19.70 4.17 11.30
CA GLU A 137 -18.44 4.05 12.04
C GLU A 137 -17.32 3.49 11.15
N ALA A 138 -17.57 2.39 10.43
CA ALA A 138 -16.59 1.78 9.53
C ALA A 138 -16.18 2.72 8.37
N GLY A 139 -17.13 3.45 7.78
CA GLY A 139 -16.83 4.41 6.72
C GLY A 139 -15.98 5.57 7.21
N LYS A 140 -16.29 6.13 8.39
CA LYS A 140 -15.48 7.18 9.03
C LYS A 140 -14.06 6.70 9.33
N GLN A 141 -13.91 5.55 9.95
CA GLN A 141 -12.59 4.97 10.28
C GLN A 141 -11.74 4.78 9.02
N MET A 142 -12.34 4.28 7.93
CA MET A 142 -11.62 4.12 6.66
C MET A 142 -11.23 5.48 6.07
N ALA A 143 -12.14 6.45 6.04
CA ALA A 143 -11.87 7.80 5.52
C ALA A 143 -10.76 8.51 6.33
N GLU A 144 -10.78 8.38 7.66
CA GLU A 144 -9.73 8.91 8.53
C GLU A 144 -8.37 8.22 8.28
N PHE A 145 -8.39 6.91 8.10
CA PHE A 145 -7.19 6.15 7.75
C PHE A 145 -6.60 6.62 6.41
N VAL A 146 -7.42 6.76 5.36
CA VAL A 146 -7.00 7.29 4.05
C VAL A 146 -6.44 8.71 4.19
N ALA A 147 -7.15 9.58 4.89
CA ALA A 147 -6.67 10.94 5.15
C ALA A 147 -5.31 10.95 5.89
N ARG A 148 -5.10 10.01 6.82
CA ARG A 148 -3.82 9.84 7.52
C ARG A 148 -2.73 9.39 6.55
N THR A 149 -2.96 8.38 5.70
CA THR A 149 -1.96 7.92 4.73
C THR A 149 -1.55 9.02 3.74
N ILE A 150 -2.51 9.83 3.29
CA ILE A 150 -2.24 10.98 2.43
C ILE A 150 -1.37 12.02 3.16
N ARG A 151 -1.68 12.34 4.42
CA ARG A 151 -0.85 13.25 5.23
C ARG A 151 0.57 12.73 5.41
N VAL A 152 0.73 11.44 5.73
CA VAL A 152 2.04 10.79 5.85
C VAL A 152 2.81 10.90 4.54
N ARG A 153 2.18 10.56 3.39
CA ARG A 153 2.82 10.71 2.08
C ARG A 153 3.31 12.14 1.84
N LYS A 154 2.46 13.14 2.07
CA LYS A 154 2.80 14.56 1.85
C LYS A 154 3.90 15.07 2.77
N HIS A 155 4.02 14.49 3.98
CA HIS A 155 5.02 14.92 4.97
C HIS A 155 6.42 14.37 4.66
N HIS A 156 6.52 13.19 4.04
CA HIS A 156 7.78 12.48 3.84
C HIS A 156 8.26 12.60 2.38
N ALA A 157 9.31 13.39 2.15
CA ALA A 157 9.89 13.62 0.83
C ALA A 157 10.33 12.32 0.13
N SER A 158 10.78 11.32 0.89
CA SER A 158 11.18 10.00 0.37
C SER A 158 10.01 9.18 -0.20
N LEU A 159 8.76 9.55 0.06
CA LEU A 159 7.58 8.89 -0.50
C LEU A 159 7.12 9.49 -1.84
N HIS A 160 7.58 10.69 -2.18
CA HIS A 160 7.15 11.41 -3.39
C HIS A 160 8.29 12.22 -4.04
N ALA A 161 9.51 11.69 -3.98
CA ALA A 161 10.67 12.35 -4.60
C ALA A 161 10.43 12.68 -6.07
N ALA A 162 11.01 13.81 -6.53
CA ALA A 162 10.80 14.31 -7.88
C ALA A 162 11.53 13.50 -8.96
N ASP A 163 12.55 12.75 -8.57
CA ASP A 163 13.36 11.93 -9.48
C ASP A 163 13.27 10.46 -9.13
N PHE A 164 13.49 9.58 -10.10
CA PHE A 164 13.58 8.15 -9.83
C PHE A 164 14.74 7.87 -8.87
N MET A 165 14.44 7.06 -7.85
CA MET A 165 15.41 6.70 -6.82
C MET A 165 16.38 5.66 -7.34
N ARG A 166 17.66 5.84 -7.02
CA ARG A 166 18.74 4.93 -7.40
C ARG A 166 19.45 4.37 -6.19
N GLY A 167 20.02 3.18 -6.34
CA GLY A 167 20.80 2.53 -5.28
C GLY A 167 22.23 3.05 -5.15
N ASP A 168 22.69 3.83 -6.10
CA ASP A 168 24.01 4.44 -6.14
C ASP A 168 24.02 5.81 -5.44
N GLY A 169 25.07 6.10 -4.73
CA GLY A 169 25.23 7.35 -3.99
C GLY A 169 24.46 7.39 -2.67
N GLU A 170 25.18 7.75 -1.60
CA GLU A 170 24.63 7.84 -0.26
C GLU A 170 24.18 9.26 0.05
N LEU A 171 23.01 9.41 0.65
CA LEU A 171 22.53 10.68 1.22
C LEU A 171 23.02 10.89 2.65
N LEU A 172 23.21 9.78 3.38
CA LEU A 172 23.83 9.69 4.70
C LEU A 172 24.74 8.44 4.69
N PRO A 173 25.77 8.35 5.57
CA PRO A 173 26.63 7.17 5.66
C PRO A 173 25.83 5.87 5.76
N GLY A 174 26.00 4.94 4.82
CA GLY A 174 25.27 3.67 4.73
C GLY A 174 23.79 3.78 4.33
N ILE A 175 23.32 4.96 3.89
CA ILE A 175 21.93 5.17 3.48
C ILE A 175 21.88 5.77 2.06
N PRO A 176 21.82 4.94 1.01
CA PRO A 176 21.49 5.37 -0.34
C PRO A 176 20.02 5.74 -0.48
N GLN A 177 19.64 6.29 -1.64
CA GLN A 177 18.26 6.68 -1.90
C GLN A 177 17.26 5.53 -1.78
N VAL A 178 17.68 4.30 -2.14
CA VAL A 178 16.86 3.10 -2.04
C VAL A 178 17.68 1.91 -1.58
N SER A 179 17.09 1.09 -0.70
CA SER A 179 17.67 -0.18 -0.27
C SER A 179 16.55 -1.18 0.02
N TRP A 180 16.81 -2.45 -0.26
CA TRP A 180 15.90 -3.55 -0.03
C TRP A 180 16.47 -4.52 0.99
N PHE A 181 15.62 -4.99 1.89
CA PHE A 181 16.03 -5.92 2.95
C PHE A 181 15.02 -7.05 3.08
N ASN A 182 15.49 -8.19 3.56
CA ASN A 182 14.64 -9.26 4.05
C ASN A 182 14.19 -8.98 5.51
N GLU A 183 13.38 -9.87 6.07
CA GLU A 183 12.84 -9.72 7.42
C GLU A 183 13.91 -9.74 8.52
N SER A 184 15.07 -10.32 8.25
CA SER A 184 16.22 -10.32 9.19
C SER A 184 17.03 -9.02 9.16
N GLY A 185 16.62 -8.03 8.36
CA GLY A 185 17.31 -6.74 8.22
C GLY A 185 18.57 -6.78 7.37
N LYS A 186 18.85 -7.90 6.70
CA LYS A 186 19.96 -8.05 5.75
C LYS A 186 19.53 -7.56 4.37
N ALA A 187 20.48 -7.00 3.62
CA ALA A 187 20.23 -6.64 2.24
C ALA A 187 19.74 -7.86 1.43
N MET A 188 18.76 -7.62 0.56
CA MET A 188 18.21 -8.65 -0.33
C MET A 188 19.31 -9.12 -1.29
N GLU A 189 19.51 -10.43 -1.33
CA GLU A 189 20.36 -11.12 -2.28
C GLU A 189 19.53 -11.73 -3.43
N GLN A 190 20.19 -12.22 -4.49
CA GLN A 190 19.48 -12.83 -5.62
C GLN A 190 18.57 -13.99 -5.18
N ALA A 191 19.03 -14.81 -4.25
CA ALA A 191 18.23 -15.92 -3.70
C ALA A 191 16.95 -15.46 -3.01
N ASP A 192 16.98 -14.29 -2.32
CA ASP A 192 15.79 -13.71 -1.72
C ASP A 192 14.79 -13.27 -2.81
N TRP A 193 15.27 -12.66 -3.90
CA TRP A 193 14.42 -12.22 -5.02
C TRP A 193 13.80 -13.40 -5.78
N ASP A 194 14.55 -14.48 -5.97
CA ASP A 194 14.12 -15.66 -6.71
C ASP A 194 13.20 -16.59 -5.92
N PHE A 195 13.10 -16.37 -4.59
CA PHE A 195 12.21 -17.18 -3.74
C PHE A 195 10.72 -16.88 -4.07
N ALA A 196 10.10 -17.80 -4.82
CA ALA A 196 8.75 -17.65 -5.35
C ALA A 196 7.68 -17.40 -4.27
N GLU A 197 7.81 -18.07 -3.10
CA GLU A 197 6.89 -17.96 -1.97
C GLU A 197 7.17 -16.74 -1.07
N GLY A 198 8.14 -15.92 -1.44
CA GLY A 198 8.52 -14.75 -0.66
C GLY A 198 7.41 -13.70 -0.60
N ARG A 199 6.88 -13.45 0.61
CA ARG A 199 5.78 -12.49 0.89
C ARG A 199 6.15 -11.41 1.89
N LEU A 200 7.42 -11.39 2.34
CA LEU A 200 7.95 -10.38 3.26
C LEU A 200 8.91 -9.47 2.49
N LEU A 201 8.81 -8.16 2.69
CA LEU A 201 9.64 -7.20 2.00
C LEU A 201 9.86 -5.96 2.86
N VAL A 202 11.09 -5.44 2.87
CA VAL A 202 11.43 -4.18 3.53
C VAL A 202 12.06 -3.24 2.51
N LEU A 203 11.47 -2.05 2.38
CA LEU A 203 11.96 -0.97 1.52
C LEU A 203 12.38 0.22 2.37
N ARG A 204 13.67 0.57 2.33
CA ARG A 204 14.17 1.84 2.86
C ARG A 204 14.33 2.83 1.71
N ARG A 205 13.79 4.03 1.88
CA ARG A 205 13.95 5.14 0.94
C ARG A 205 14.47 6.36 1.68
N ALA A 206 15.31 7.14 1.00
CA ALA A 206 15.84 8.38 1.52
C ALA A 206 15.78 9.46 0.43
N ALA A 207 15.40 10.68 0.82
CA ALA A 207 15.38 11.84 -0.04
C ALA A 207 15.74 13.10 0.73
N LEU A 208 16.26 14.12 0.03
CA LEU A 208 16.50 15.43 0.63
C LEU A 208 15.16 16.10 0.99
N GLN A 209 15.09 16.65 2.20
CA GLN A 209 13.97 17.47 2.66
C GLN A 209 14.50 18.84 3.08
N GLY A 210 14.56 19.76 2.11
CA GLY A 210 15.30 21.01 2.24
C GLY A 210 16.82 20.78 2.21
N ASP A 211 17.60 21.83 2.53
CA ASP A 211 19.03 21.85 2.26
C ASP A 211 19.90 20.97 3.19
N ARG A 212 19.41 20.69 4.40
CA ARG A 212 20.22 20.05 5.45
C ARG A 212 19.58 18.85 6.13
N ARG A 213 18.48 18.36 5.61
CA ARG A 213 17.79 17.20 6.19
C ARG A 213 17.58 16.13 5.15
N VAL A 214 17.67 14.90 5.61
CA VAL A 214 17.33 13.71 4.83
C VAL A 214 16.17 13.04 5.50
N ASP A 215 15.07 12.93 4.79
CA ASP A 215 13.92 12.13 5.17
C ASP A 215 14.19 10.68 4.79
N VAL A 216 14.14 9.79 5.77
CA VAL A 216 14.35 8.36 5.58
C VAL A 216 13.09 7.62 6.03
N THR A 217 12.48 6.88 5.12
CA THR A 217 11.34 6.00 5.42
C THR A 217 11.74 4.53 5.30
N LEU A 218 11.10 3.69 6.13
CA LEU A 218 11.27 2.24 6.13
C LEU A 218 9.90 1.59 6.12
N MET A 219 9.50 1.10 4.95
CA MET A 219 8.24 0.40 4.72
C MET A 219 8.45 -1.10 4.87
N ARG A 220 7.64 -1.74 5.68
CA ARG A 220 7.58 -3.20 5.84
C ARG A 220 6.27 -3.71 5.30
N VAL A 221 6.34 -4.73 4.48
CA VAL A 221 5.20 -5.43 3.90
C VAL A 221 5.20 -6.86 4.39
N ASN A 222 4.13 -7.24 5.07
CA ASN A 222 3.86 -8.62 5.44
C ASN A 222 2.63 -9.12 4.66
N GLY A 223 2.87 -9.84 3.57
CA GLY A 223 1.83 -10.46 2.75
C GLY A 223 1.43 -11.86 3.19
N THR A 224 1.97 -12.37 4.31
CA THR A 224 1.58 -13.68 4.89
C THR A 224 0.30 -13.56 5.72
N ASP A 225 -0.23 -14.67 6.21
CA ASP A 225 -1.40 -14.67 7.09
C ASP A 225 -1.04 -14.41 8.56
N GLY A 226 0.17 -14.78 8.97
CA GLY A 226 0.67 -14.64 10.33
C GLY A 226 1.51 -13.39 10.60
N ALA A 227 1.69 -13.06 11.87
CA ALA A 227 2.61 -12.01 12.28
C ALA A 227 4.07 -12.46 12.12
N HIS A 228 4.95 -11.52 11.76
CA HIS A 228 6.38 -11.75 11.64
C HIS A 228 7.19 -10.65 12.35
N ASN A 229 8.29 -11.05 12.97
CA ASN A 229 9.27 -10.11 13.52
C ASN A 229 10.23 -9.65 12.42
N PHE A 230 10.33 -8.35 12.26
CA PHE A 230 11.25 -7.71 11.34
C PHE A 230 12.39 -7.04 12.11
N THR A 231 13.61 -7.38 11.76
CA THR A 231 14.80 -6.69 12.28
C THR A 231 14.99 -5.36 11.57
N LEU A 232 15.35 -4.32 12.32
CA LEU A 232 15.67 -3.01 11.77
C LEU A 232 17.03 -3.06 11.07
N PRO A 233 17.14 -2.62 9.79
CA PRO A 233 18.39 -2.68 9.07
C PRO A 233 19.41 -1.63 9.54
N ALA A 234 20.69 -1.95 9.44
CA ALA A 234 21.77 -1.00 9.67
C ALA A 234 21.82 0.11 8.58
N PRO A 235 22.35 1.29 8.86
CA PRO A 235 22.79 1.76 10.18
C PRO A 235 21.59 2.02 11.11
N GLU A 236 21.83 1.92 12.41
CA GLU A 236 20.80 2.15 13.43
C GLU A 236 20.26 3.58 13.36
N GLN A 237 18.95 3.73 13.47
CA GLN A 237 18.25 5.01 13.40
C GLN A 237 17.19 5.12 14.51
N PRO A 238 16.86 6.33 15.01
CA PRO A 238 15.78 6.53 15.97
C PRO A 238 14.41 6.50 15.26
N TRP A 239 14.00 5.32 14.81
CA TRP A 239 12.80 5.12 14.04
C TRP A 239 11.54 5.49 14.80
N ARG A 240 10.67 6.26 14.15
CA ARG A 240 9.30 6.52 14.63
C ARG A 240 8.29 5.80 13.78
N LEU A 241 7.31 5.16 14.43
CA LEU A 241 6.14 4.62 13.77
C LEU A 241 5.31 5.78 13.21
N ARG A 242 5.00 5.72 11.92
CA ARG A 242 4.14 6.70 11.24
C ARG A 242 2.78 6.13 10.91
N LEU A 243 2.75 4.86 10.54
CA LEU A 243 1.52 4.16 10.19
C LEU A 243 1.69 2.66 10.42
N ASP A 244 0.61 2.03 10.93
CA ASP A 244 0.44 0.59 11.02
C ASP A 244 -0.95 0.27 10.45
N SER A 245 -1.03 -0.39 9.29
CA SER A 245 -2.30 -0.67 8.64
C SER A 245 -3.16 -1.71 9.39
N ALA A 246 -2.54 -2.53 10.24
CA ALA A 246 -3.27 -3.47 11.10
C ALA A 246 -3.83 -2.79 12.36
N ALA A 247 -3.22 -1.68 12.80
CA ALA A 247 -3.62 -0.94 13.99
C ALA A 247 -3.81 0.56 13.61
N PRO A 248 -4.92 0.91 12.92
CA PRO A 248 -5.12 2.25 12.35
C PRO A 248 -5.12 3.36 13.40
N ASP A 249 -5.52 3.07 14.62
CA ASP A 249 -5.58 4.05 15.72
C ASP A 249 -4.26 4.21 16.49
N LYS A 250 -3.26 3.38 16.16
CA LYS A 250 -1.96 3.41 16.83
C LYS A 250 -1.27 4.75 16.61
N GLN A 251 -0.90 5.38 17.72
CA GLN A 251 -0.23 6.67 17.71
C GLN A 251 1.22 6.57 17.25
N GLU A 252 1.76 7.69 16.81
CA GLU A 252 3.17 7.80 16.45
C GLU A 252 4.04 7.66 17.71
N VAL A 253 4.88 6.62 17.73
CA VAL A 253 5.78 6.32 18.84
C VAL A 253 7.19 6.07 18.35
N LEU A 254 8.18 6.32 19.23
CA LEU A 254 9.56 5.89 19.02
C LEU A 254 9.61 4.36 19.15
N VAL A 255 10.16 3.68 18.15
CA VAL A 255 10.36 2.23 18.19
C VAL A 255 11.49 1.92 19.16
N GLN A 256 11.23 0.99 20.10
CA GLN A 256 12.21 0.52 21.07
C GLN A 256 12.84 -0.79 20.58
N GLY A 257 14.14 -0.93 20.79
CA GLY A 257 14.88 -2.12 20.35
C GLY A 257 15.13 -2.17 18.84
N ASN A 258 15.57 -3.33 18.36
CA ASN A 258 15.97 -3.53 16.98
C ASN A 258 15.02 -4.43 16.16
N THR A 259 13.88 -4.80 16.72
CA THR A 259 12.86 -5.63 16.06
C THR A 259 11.49 -5.00 16.21
N LEU A 260 10.62 -5.30 15.23
CA LEU A 260 9.22 -4.89 15.25
C LEU A 260 8.37 -6.03 14.71
N GLU A 261 7.36 -6.43 15.48
CA GLU A 261 6.33 -7.34 14.99
C GLU A 261 5.39 -6.63 14.02
N VAL A 262 5.14 -7.25 12.87
CA VAL A 262 4.22 -6.77 11.82
C VAL A 262 3.18 -7.85 11.59
N ALA A 263 1.93 -7.51 11.81
CA ALA A 263 0.79 -8.43 11.62
C ALA A 263 0.71 -8.96 10.17
N GLY A 264 0.09 -10.11 9.99
CA GLY A 264 -0.19 -10.64 8.65
C GLY A 264 -1.10 -9.71 7.84
N LYS A 265 -0.98 -9.73 6.51
CA LYS A 265 -1.76 -8.88 5.59
C LYS A 265 -1.69 -7.40 5.98
N SER A 266 -0.48 -6.90 6.30
CA SER A 266 -0.33 -5.51 6.72
C SER A 266 0.94 -4.84 6.22
N VAL A 267 0.93 -3.52 6.32
CA VAL A 267 2.02 -2.61 5.98
C VAL A 267 2.30 -1.72 7.18
N VAL A 268 3.57 -1.60 7.55
CA VAL A 268 4.04 -0.66 8.58
C VAL A 268 5.05 0.30 7.98
N LEU A 269 4.87 1.59 8.23
CA LEU A 269 5.81 2.64 7.86
C LEU A 269 6.48 3.23 9.10
N LEU A 270 7.80 3.19 9.10
CA LEU A 270 8.63 3.96 10.03
C LEU A 270 9.32 5.10 9.28
N ALA A 271 9.66 6.16 10.01
CA ALA A 271 10.44 7.26 9.44
C ALA A 271 11.38 7.89 10.46
N VAL A 272 12.42 8.52 9.95
CA VAL A 272 13.32 9.41 10.67
C VAL A 272 13.69 10.60 9.79
N LEU A 273 13.86 11.76 10.42
CA LEU A 273 14.38 12.95 9.77
C LEU A 273 15.78 13.22 10.32
N ALA A 274 16.79 12.84 9.56
CA ALA A 274 18.20 12.98 9.96
C ALA A 274 18.79 14.31 9.46
N ARG A 275 19.82 14.80 10.13
CA ARG A 275 20.61 15.94 9.65
C ARG A 275 21.73 15.44 8.74
N ARG A 276 21.91 16.09 7.60
CA ARG A 276 23.10 15.93 6.77
C ARG A 276 24.18 16.86 7.28
N GLU A 277 25.34 16.32 7.62
CA GLU A 277 26.50 17.15 7.92
C GLU A 277 26.89 17.93 6.67
N ALA A 278 27.33 19.17 6.86
CA ALA A 278 27.85 19.97 5.76
C ALA A 278 29.12 19.31 5.25
N ALA A 279 29.19 19.03 3.94
CA ALA A 279 30.40 18.54 3.29
C ALA A 279 31.49 19.61 3.28
#